data_fbd8414feac30a106a2bd1e907ba6890
#
_entry.id   fbd8414feac30a106a2bd1e907ba6890
#
_cell.length_a   1.000
_cell.length_b   1.000
_cell.length_c   1.000
_cell.angle_alpha   90.00
_cell.angle_beta   90.00
_cell.angle_gamma   90.00
#
_symmetry.space_group_name_H-M   'P 1'
#
loop_
_entity.id
_entity.type
_entity.pdbx_description
1 polymer ?
#
loop_
_entity_poly.entity_id
_entity_poly.type
_entity_poly.pdbx_seq_one_letter_code
_entity_poly.pdbx_strand_id
1 'polypeptide(L)'
;MFELKYHTPFAWTEAVLADFDAFLQDHAAAEKKASGMAVSMLSHYPDRKKLVRAMTDLAIEELIHFKQVIKLMQARDIELANDAKDTYVKQIRALFRHGRDVFFMDRLLVAGVIEARGHERFALVAQALPEGKEKDFYDAIAKSEEKHKNLFVELAYEYFDKPDVDKRLEEILIAEGEICAALPFRAALH
;
A
#
# COMPACT_ATOMS: atom_id res chain seq x y z
N MET A 1 -1.20 -5.45 -16.50
CA MET A 1 -0.88 -4.29 -15.62
C MET A 1 -2.14 -3.46 -15.53
N PHE A 2 -2.57 -3.07 -14.34
CA PHE A 2 -3.77 -2.23 -14.14
C PHE A 2 -3.38 -0.81 -13.75
N GLU A 3 -4.31 0.12 -13.92
CA GLU A 3 -4.14 1.54 -13.59
C GLU A 3 -5.23 1.99 -12.63
N LEU A 4 -4.87 2.90 -11.72
CA LEU A 4 -5.82 3.53 -10.81
C LEU A 4 -6.82 4.39 -11.59
N LYS A 5 -8.07 4.47 -11.11
CA LYS A 5 -9.13 5.28 -11.74
C LYS A 5 -9.15 6.74 -11.29
N TYR A 6 -8.53 7.01 -10.16
CA TYR A 6 -8.33 8.35 -9.61
C TYR A 6 -6.84 8.58 -9.42
N HIS A 7 -6.31 9.67 -9.95
CA HIS A 7 -4.94 10.07 -9.72
C HIS A 7 -4.88 11.12 -8.62
N THR A 8 -4.00 10.90 -7.65
CA THR A 8 -3.79 11.86 -6.56
C THR A 8 -3.30 13.18 -7.14
N PRO A 9 -4.01 14.31 -6.93
CA PRO A 9 -3.54 15.61 -7.39
C PRO A 9 -2.20 15.98 -6.75
N PHE A 10 -1.31 16.62 -7.52
CA PHE A 10 0.00 17.05 -7.00
C PHE A 10 -0.13 17.96 -5.77
N ALA A 11 -1.21 18.72 -5.66
CA ALA A 11 -1.53 19.54 -4.48
C ALA A 11 -1.61 18.74 -3.16
N TRP A 12 -1.82 17.40 -3.20
CA TRP A 12 -1.71 16.56 -2.00
C TRP A 12 -0.31 16.61 -1.39
N THR A 13 0.74 16.76 -2.19
CA THR A 13 2.12 16.87 -1.70
C THR A 13 2.34 18.12 -0.86
N GLU A 14 1.56 19.19 -1.05
CA GLU A 14 1.63 20.40 -0.21
C GLU A 14 1.24 20.06 1.24
N ALA A 15 0.20 19.24 1.44
CA ALA A 15 -0.18 18.78 2.77
C ALA A 15 0.88 17.86 3.39
N VAL A 16 1.52 17.01 2.58
CA VAL A 16 2.62 16.13 3.02
C VAL A 16 3.82 16.95 3.45
N LEU A 17 4.27 17.92 2.63
CA LEU A 17 5.44 18.72 2.93
C LEU A 17 5.22 19.74 4.05
N ALA A 18 3.97 20.14 4.29
CA ALA A 18 3.62 21.02 5.41
C ALA A 18 3.80 20.34 6.79
N ASP A 19 3.72 19.00 6.86
CA ASP A 19 3.96 18.23 8.08
C ASP A 19 4.62 16.88 7.73
N PHE A 20 5.85 16.98 7.22
CA PHE A 20 6.60 15.81 6.75
C PHE A 20 6.95 14.84 7.88
N ASP A 21 7.04 15.32 9.12
CA ASP A 21 7.30 14.49 10.29
C ASP A 21 6.10 13.58 10.60
N ALA A 22 4.88 14.11 10.55
CA ALA A 22 3.66 13.30 10.64
C ALA A 22 3.53 12.31 9.48
N PHE A 23 3.91 12.70 8.27
CA PHE A 23 3.93 11.81 7.12
C PHE A 23 4.91 10.63 7.31
N LEU A 24 6.11 10.87 7.84
CA LEU A 24 7.07 9.79 8.15
C LEU A 24 6.53 8.82 9.21
N GLN A 25 5.81 9.32 10.23
CA GLN A 25 5.18 8.48 11.24
C GLN A 25 4.08 7.60 10.64
N ASP A 26 3.23 8.16 9.76
CA ASP A 26 2.18 7.43 9.07
C ASP A 26 2.75 6.40 8.09
N HIS A 27 3.80 6.77 7.33
CA HIS A 27 4.53 5.86 6.45
C HIS A 27 5.11 4.68 7.23
N ALA A 28 5.82 4.92 8.33
CA ALA A 28 6.33 3.83 9.17
C ALA A 28 5.20 2.90 9.66
N ALA A 29 4.04 3.46 10.03
CA ALA A 29 2.89 2.65 10.42
C ALA A 29 2.32 1.85 9.25
N ALA A 30 2.34 2.39 8.02
CA ALA A 30 1.89 1.70 6.81
C ALA A 30 2.76 0.47 6.50
N GLU A 31 4.08 0.61 6.47
CA GLU A 31 5.04 -0.47 6.21
C GLU A 31 4.90 -1.61 7.24
N LYS A 32 4.83 -1.26 8.52
CA LYS A 32 4.61 -2.22 9.60
C LYS A 32 3.28 -2.99 9.40
N LYS A 33 2.21 -2.30 8.99
CA LYS A 33 0.90 -2.92 8.74
C LYS A 33 0.90 -3.79 7.50
N ALA A 34 1.63 -3.40 6.43
CA ALA A 34 1.80 -4.18 5.21
C ALA A 34 2.52 -5.50 5.50
N SER A 35 3.63 -5.47 6.23
CA SER A 35 4.30 -6.68 6.72
C SER A 35 3.37 -7.56 7.56
N GLY A 36 2.62 -6.99 8.51
CA GLY A 36 1.66 -7.70 9.33
C GLY A 36 0.52 -8.33 8.51
N MET A 37 0.07 -7.68 7.45
CA MET A 37 -0.91 -8.21 6.51
C MET A 37 -0.37 -9.44 5.78
N ALA A 38 0.86 -9.37 5.27
CA ALA A 38 1.52 -10.50 4.61
C ALA A 38 1.66 -11.71 5.55
N VAL A 39 2.13 -11.52 6.79
CA VAL A 39 2.19 -12.57 7.83
C VAL A 39 0.81 -13.14 8.15
N SER A 40 -0.21 -12.29 8.23
CA SER A 40 -1.61 -12.73 8.43
C SER A 40 -2.09 -13.64 7.29
N MET A 41 -1.70 -13.37 6.04
CA MET A 41 -2.05 -14.24 4.90
C MET A 41 -1.39 -15.61 5.01
N LEU A 42 -0.16 -15.71 5.49
CA LEU A 42 0.52 -16.99 5.77
C LEU A 42 -0.29 -17.85 6.74
N SER A 43 -0.81 -17.24 7.80
CA SER A 43 -1.59 -17.94 8.83
C SER A 43 -2.96 -18.42 8.32
N HIS A 44 -3.60 -17.67 7.42
CA HIS A 44 -4.93 -18.02 6.91
C HIS A 44 -4.91 -19.00 5.73
N TYR A 45 -3.81 -19.03 4.95
CA TYR A 45 -3.71 -19.82 3.72
C TYR A 45 -2.39 -20.63 3.65
N PRO A 46 -2.08 -21.46 4.68
CA PRO A 46 -0.80 -22.18 4.75
C PRO A 46 -0.66 -23.27 3.67
N ASP A 47 -1.76 -23.67 3.06
CA ASP A 47 -1.83 -24.67 1.98
C ASP A 47 -1.51 -24.09 0.59
N ARG A 48 -1.46 -22.77 0.45
CA ARG A 48 -1.21 -22.05 -0.81
C ARG A 48 0.28 -21.78 -1.03
N LYS A 49 1.04 -22.80 -1.50
CA LYS A 49 2.52 -22.76 -1.57
C LYS A 49 3.12 -21.53 -2.24
N LYS A 50 2.53 -21.09 -3.39
CA LYS A 50 3.03 -19.89 -4.08
C LYS A 50 2.77 -18.64 -3.27
N LEU A 51 1.58 -18.51 -2.67
CA LEU A 51 1.25 -17.42 -1.76
C LEU A 51 2.19 -17.39 -0.56
N VAL A 52 2.42 -18.55 0.08
CA VAL A 52 3.30 -18.65 1.26
C VAL A 52 4.68 -18.10 0.94
N ARG A 53 5.27 -18.52 -0.18
CA ARG A 53 6.58 -18.01 -0.60
C ARG A 53 6.54 -16.49 -0.82
N ALA A 54 5.60 -16.01 -1.64
CA ALA A 54 5.50 -14.59 -1.98
C ALA A 54 5.26 -13.70 -0.75
N MET A 55 4.37 -14.10 0.15
CA MET A 55 4.07 -13.34 1.37
C MET A 55 5.21 -13.38 2.40
N THR A 56 6.02 -14.44 2.40
CA THR A 56 7.24 -14.48 3.25
C THR A 56 8.24 -13.45 2.77
N ASP A 57 8.51 -13.40 1.47
CA ASP A 57 9.46 -12.46 0.87
C ASP A 57 8.95 -11.01 1.07
N LEU A 58 7.67 -10.77 0.79
CA LEU A 58 7.03 -9.45 0.98
C LEU A 58 7.10 -8.98 2.45
N ALA A 59 6.75 -9.84 3.42
CA ALA A 59 6.77 -9.46 4.83
C ALA A 59 8.16 -8.99 5.30
N ILE A 60 9.22 -9.62 4.77
CA ILE A 60 10.61 -9.23 5.06
C ILE A 60 10.93 -7.90 4.39
N GLU A 61 10.53 -7.70 3.12
CA GLU A 61 10.77 -6.47 2.36
C GLU A 61 10.10 -5.27 3.05
N GLU A 62 8.83 -5.39 3.46
CA GLU A 62 8.10 -4.35 4.18
C GLU A 62 8.73 -4.01 5.55
N LEU A 63 9.27 -5.00 6.27
CA LEU A 63 10.04 -4.73 7.50
C LEU A 63 11.38 -4.02 7.23
N ILE A 64 11.98 -4.26 6.07
CA ILE A 64 13.17 -3.52 5.64
C ILE A 64 12.80 -2.06 5.34
N HIS A 65 11.70 -1.82 4.62
CA HIS A 65 11.15 -0.48 4.36
C HIS A 65 10.85 0.23 5.68
N PHE A 66 10.11 -0.39 6.58
CA PHE A 66 9.86 0.13 7.93
C PHE A 66 11.16 0.55 8.64
N LYS A 67 12.18 -0.33 8.63
CA LYS A 67 13.48 -0.02 9.24
C LYS A 67 14.16 1.18 8.58
N GLN A 68 14.00 1.37 7.28
CA GLN A 68 14.58 2.50 6.56
C GLN A 68 13.87 3.81 6.94
N VAL A 69 12.53 3.80 7.04
CA VAL A 69 11.75 4.95 7.51
C VAL A 69 12.14 5.32 8.94
N ILE A 70 12.26 4.33 9.85
CA ILE A 70 12.73 4.55 11.23
C ILE A 70 14.10 5.25 11.26
N LYS A 71 15.02 4.93 10.36
CA LYS A 71 16.32 5.62 10.28
C LYS A 71 16.16 7.08 9.85
N LEU A 72 15.25 7.40 8.92
CA LEU A 72 14.95 8.77 8.55
C LEU A 72 14.35 9.54 9.73
N MET A 73 13.41 8.93 10.44
CA MET A 73 12.79 9.52 11.63
C MET A 73 13.84 9.81 12.73
N GLN A 74 14.73 8.85 13.03
CA GLN A 74 15.79 9.00 14.01
C GLN A 74 16.77 10.13 13.63
N ALA A 75 17.10 10.29 12.34
CA ALA A 75 17.95 11.37 11.87
C ALA A 75 17.31 12.77 12.05
N ARG A 76 16.01 12.84 12.23
CA ARG A 76 15.20 14.05 12.46
C ARG A 76 14.73 14.19 13.92
N ASP A 77 15.14 13.28 14.81
CA ASP A 77 14.69 13.22 16.22
C ASP A 77 13.17 13.03 16.37
N ILE A 78 12.57 12.24 15.45
CA ILE A 78 11.14 11.92 15.46
C ILE A 78 10.91 10.56 16.13
N GLU A 79 10.01 10.51 17.10
CA GLU A 79 9.58 9.25 17.73
C GLU A 79 8.49 8.53 16.91
N LEU A 80 8.44 7.20 17.05
CA LEU A 80 7.36 6.41 16.45
C LEU A 80 6.03 6.73 17.14
N ALA A 81 5.03 7.10 16.34
CA ALA A 81 3.69 7.37 16.85
C ALA A 81 2.88 6.08 17.13
N ASN A 82 1.85 6.21 17.96
CA ASN A 82 0.83 5.17 18.08
C ASN A 82 0.08 4.98 16.76
N ASP A 83 -0.31 3.74 16.47
CA ASP A 83 -1.07 3.44 15.25
C ASP A 83 -2.41 4.19 15.24
N ALA A 84 -2.59 5.04 14.25
CA ALA A 84 -3.86 5.69 13.98
C ALA A 84 -4.77 4.78 13.13
N LYS A 85 -6.09 5.00 13.24
CA LYS A 85 -7.06 4.37 12.34
C LYS A 85 -6.98 5.02 10.97
N ASP A 86 -6.63 4.24 9.97
CA ASP A 86 -6.62 4.67 8.59
C ASP A 86 -8.04 4.56 8.00
N THR A 87 -8.60 5.73 7.66
CA THR A 87 -9.96 5.81 7.11
C THR A 87 -10.03 5.23 5.69
N TYR A 88 -9.01 5.40 4.87
CA TYR A 88 -8.93 4.81 3.55
C TYR A 88 -8.91 3.29 3.63
N VAL A 89 -7.99 2.71 4.41
CA VAL A 89 -7.89 1.26 4.58
C VAL A 89 -9.19 0.68 5.17
N LYS A 90 -9.84 1.39 6.09
CA LYS A 90 -11.15 0.97 6.62
C LYS A 90 -12.21 0.91 5.52
N GLN A 91 -12.30 1.92 4.66
CA GLN A 91 -13.32 1.98 3.60
C GLN A 91 -13.05 0.94 2.49
N ILE A 92 -11.81 0.79 2.04
CA ILE A 92 -11.48 -0.19 1.00
C ILE A 92 -11.67 -1.62 1.50
N ARG A 93 -11.39 -1.91 2.77
CA ARG A 93 -11.68 -3.23 3.38
C ARG A 93 -13.17 -3.51 3.55
N ALA A 94 -14.03 -2.50 3.58
CA ALA A 94 -15.47 -2.68 3.59
C ALA A 94 -16.00 -3.25 2.25
N LEU A 95 -15.19 -3.23 1.19
CA LEU A 95 -15.50 -3.86 -0.10
C LEU A 95 -15.37 -5.39 -0.08
N PHE A 96 -14.77 -5.97 0.98
CA PHE A 96 -14.57 -7.41 1.08
C PHE A 96 -15.91 -8.15 1.10
N ARG A 97 -16.07 -9.08 0.15
CA ARG A 97 -17.23 -9.97 0.09
C ARG A 97 -17.10 -11.09 1.13
N HIS A 98 -18.25 -11.63 1.53
CA HIS A 98 -18.31 -12.77 2.44
C HIS A 98 -18.26 -14.10 1.67
N GLY A 99 -17.53 -15.06 2.21
CA GLY A 99 -17.32 -16.39 1.61
C GLY A 99 -15.83 -16.66 1.41
N ARG A 100 -15.40 -17.89 1.69
CA ARG A 100 -13.99 -18.26 1.78
C ARG A 100 -13.15 -17.84 0.57
N ASP A 101 -13.61 -18.24 -0.62
CA ASP A 101 -12.82 -18.04 -1.85
C ASP A 101 -12.93 -16.60 -2.37
N VAL A 102 -14.13 -16.01 -2.35
CA VAL A 102 -14.32 -14.61 -2.76
C VAL A 102 -13.62 -13.64 -1.82
N PHE A 103 -13.59 -13.94 -0.51
CA PHE A 103 -12.85 -13.16 0.47
C PHE A 103 -11.33 -13.22 0.23
N PHE A 104 -10.82 -14.41 -0.15
CA PHE A 104 -9.42 -14.57 -0.49
C PHE A 104 -9.04 -13.76 -1.74
N MET A 105 -9.86 -13.84 -2.81
CA MET A 105 -9.68 -13.02 -4.01
C MET A 105 -9.67 -11.53 -3.65
N ASP A 106 -10.65 -11.06 -2.88
CA ASP A 106 -10.74 -9.65 -2.49
C ASP A 106 -9.55 -9.20 -1.65
N ARG A 107 -9.01 -10.05 -0.77
CA ARG A 107 -7.79 -9.73 -0.02
C ARG A 107 -6.60 -9.50 -0.93
N LEU A 108 -6.42 -10.34 -1.96
CA LEU A 108 -5.34 -10.18 -2.93
C LEU A 108 -5.52 -8.89 -3.74
N LEU A 109 -6.69 -8.70 -4.32
CA LEU A 109 -6.94 -7.55 -5.21
C LEU A 109 -6.89 -6.22 -4.47
N VAL A 110 -7.48 -6.13 -3.28
CA VAL A 110 -7.42 -4.92 -2.45
C VAL A 110 -5.99 -4.62 -2.01
N ALA A 111 -5.20 -5.64 -1.63
CA ALA A 111 -3.79 -5.43 -1.32
C ALA A 111 -3.05 -4.85 -2.54
N GLY A 112 -3.19 -5.43 -3.73
CA GLY A 112 -2.57 -4.90 -4.95
C GLY A 112 -2.99 -3.47 -5.30
N VAL A 113 -4.24 -3.08 -5.02
CA VAL A 113 -4.72 -1.70 -5.23
C VAL A 113 -4.12 -0.74 -4.19
N ILE A 114 -3.97 -1.16 -2.93
CA ILE A 114 -3.29 -0.36 -1.89
C ILE A 114 -1.82 -0.12 -2.26
N GLU A 115 -1.10 -1.16 -2.72
CA GLU A 115 0.29 -1.03 -3.19
C GLU A 115 0.39 -0.08 -4.41
N ALA A 116 -0.58 -0.16 -5.33
CA ALA A 116 -0.61 0.76 -6.47
C ALA A 116 -0.82 2.22 -6.03
N ARG A 117 -1.62 2.46 -5.00
CA ARG A 117 -1.82 3.80 -4.41
C ARG A 117 -0.56 4.26 -3.69
N GLY A 118 0.09 3.38 -2.93
CA GLY A 118 1.37 3.65 -2.29
C GLY A 118 2.44 4.04 -3.32
N HIS A 119 2.61 3.24 -4.37
CA HIS A 119 3.52 3.55 -5.48
C HIS A 119 3.29 4.94 -6.07
N GLU A 120 2.04 5.28 -6.43
CA GLU A 120 1.70 6.59 -7.00
C GLU A 120 2.08 7.72 -6.03
N ARG A 121 1.71 7.60 -4.75
CA ARG A 121 1.93 8.64 -3.75
C ARG A 121 3.40 8.80 -3.37
N PHE A 122 4.14 7.72 -3.25
CA PHE A 122 5.60 7.80 -3.04
C PHE A 122 6.33 8.46 -4.22
N ALA A 123 5.90 8.18 -5.45
CA ALA A 123 6.45 8.85 -6.63
C ALA A 123 6.15 10.36 -6.63
N LEU A 124 4.95 10.78 -6.20
CA LEU A 124 4.59 12.19 -6.05
C LEU A 124 5.42 12.86 -4.94
N VAL A 125 5.65 12.20 -3.81
CA VAL A 125 6.51 12.71 -2.73
C VAL A 125 7.95 12.88 -3.22
N ALA A 126 8.50 11.87 -3.91
CA ALA A 126 9.84 11.96 -4.50
C ALA A 126 9.96 13.13 -5.47
N GLN A 127 8.93 13.37 -6.30
CA GLN A 127 8.90 14.50 -7.23
C GLN A 127 8.85 15.86 -6.52
N ALA A 128 8.17 15.95 -5.38
CA ALA A 128 7.98 17.19 -4.62
C ALA A 128 9.16 17.54 -3.70
N LEU A 129 9.98 16.56 -3.32
CA LEU A 129 11.13 16.75 -2.45
C LEU A 129 12.32 17.40 -3.19
N PRO A 130 13.11 18.23 -2.50
CA PRO A 130 14.39 18.72 -3.05
C PRO A 130 15.38 17.57 -3.23
N GLU A 131 16.37 17.76 -4.10
CA GLU A 131 17.45 16.78 -4.30
C GLU A 131 18.13 16.45 -2.97
N GLY A 132 18.28 15.15 -2.68
CA GLY A 132 18.90 14.66 -1.46
C GLY A 132 18.42 13.28 -1.03
N LYS A 133 18.86 12.85 0.15
CA LYS A 133 18.65 11.48 0.67
C LYS A 133 17.18 11.09 0.80
N GLU A 134 16.31 12.03 1.14
CA GLU A 134 14.88 11.76 1.30
C GLU A 134 14.23 11.51 -0.06
N LYS A 135 14.55 12.31 -1.06
CA LYS A 135 14.12 12.08 -2.45
C LYS A 135 14.61 10.75 -2.99
N ASP A 136 15.91 10.46 -2.85
CA ASP A 136 16.50 9.18 -3.28
C ASP A 136 15.80 7.98 -2.64
N PHE A 137 15.47 8.12 -1.35
CA PHE A 137 14.72 7.11 -0.62
C PHE A 137 13.31 6.90 -1.21
N TYR A 138 12.54 7.98 -1.43
CA TYR A 138 11.18 7.87 -1.98
C TYR A 138 11.17 7.40 -3.43
N ASP A 139 12.16 7.74 -4.24
CA ASP A 139 12.35 7.17 -5.58
C ASP A 139 12.61 5.65 -5.54
N ALA A 140 13.36 5.18 -4.55
CA ALA A 140 13.64 3.76 -4.37
C ALA A 140 12.41 2.99 -3.87
N ILE A 141 11.68 3.52 -2.88
CA ILE A 141 10.44 2.92 -2.35
C ILE A 141 9.38 2.84 -3.46
N ALA A 142 9.14 3.92 -4.20
CA ALA A 142 8.17 3.90 -5.29
C ALA A 142 8.45 2.79 -6.32
N LYS A 143 9.72 2.53 -6.66
CA LYS A 143 10.10 1.41 -7.55
C LYS A 143 9.86 0.03 -6.93
N SER A 144 9.98 -0.10 -5.61
CA SER A 144 9.68 -1.35 -4.91
C SER A 144 8.18 -1.63 -4.94
N GLU A 145 7.34 -0.65 -4.60
CA GLU A 145 5.88 -0.77 -4.58
C GLU A 145 5.29 -1.10 -5.96
N GLU A 146 5.94 -0.66 -7.04
CA GLU A 146 5.52 -1.04 -8.40
C GLU A 146 5.55 -2.56 -8.64
N LYS A 147 6.45 -3.27 -8.00
CA LYS A 147 6.52 -4.74 -8.10
C LYS A 147 5.43 -5.39 -7.24
N HIS A 148 5.17 -4.85 -6.05
CA HIS A 148 4.20 -5.39 -5.11
C HIS A 148 2.78 -5.37 -5.68
N LYS A 149 2.34 -4.28 -6.32
CA LYS A 149 1.01 -4.20 -6.95
C LYS A 149 0.76 -5.31 -7.96
N ASN A 150 1.77 -5.67 -8.77
CA ASN A 150 1.65 -6.72 -9.77
C ASN A 150 1.64 -8.12 -9.13
N LEU A 151 2.46 -8.35 -8.11
CA LEU A 151 2.54 -9.60 -7.36
C LEU A 151 1.16 -10.09 -6.89
N PHE A 152 0.35 -9.21 -6.33
CA PHE A 152 -0.96 -9.58 -5.80
C PHE A 152 -1.96 -9.97 -6.89
N VAL A 153 -1.94 -9.29 -8.04
CA VAL A 153 -2.81 -9.63 -9.17
C VAL A 153 -2.35 -10.93 -9.83
N GLU A 154 -1.05 -11.16 -9.97
CA GLU A 154 -0.50 -12.42 -10.47
C GLU A 154 -0.88 -13.60 -9.55
N LEU A 155 -0.83 -13.41 -8.23
CA LEU A 155 -1.32 -14.41 -7.28
C LEU A 155 -2.83 -14.66 -7.41
N ALA A 156 -3.64 -13.62 -7.69
CA ALA A 156 -5.05 -13.82 -7.94
C ALA A 156 -5.30 -14.67 -9.18
N TYR A 157 -4.58 -14.44 -10.28
CA TYR A 157 -4.66 -15.26 -11.50
C TYR A 157 -4.19 -16.71 -11.29
N GLU A 158 -3.33 -16.95 -10.31
CA GLU A 158 -2.89 -18.32 -10.00
C GLU A 158 -4.00 -19.17 -9.36
N TYR A 159 -4.94 -18.54 -8.65
CA TYR A 159 -5.94 -19.24 -7.85
C TYR A 159 -7.37 -19.09 -8.37
N PHE A 160 -7.62 -18.16 -9.31
CA PHE A 160 -8.96 -17.83 -9.82
C PHE A 160 -8.95 -17.64 -11.33
N ASP A 161 -10.10 -17.81 -11.95
CA ASP A 161 -10.27 -17.57 -13.37
C ASP A 161 -10.06 -16.10 -13.74
N LYS A 162 -9.25 -15.88 -14.78
CA LYS A 162 -8.85 -14.53 -15.19
C LYS A 162 -10.02 -13.57 -15.43
N PRO A 163 -11.13 -13.94 -16.11
CA PRO A 163 -12.28 -13.04 -16.28
C PRO A 163 -12.91 -12.57 -14.97
N ASP A 164 -12.97 -13.46 -13.96
CA ASP A 164 -13.53 -13.12 -12.65
C ASP A 164 -12.62 -12.18 -11.86
N VAL A 165 -11.31 -12.41 -11.94
CA VAL A 165 -10.28 -11.52 -11.37
C VAL A 165 -10.35 -10.14 -12.02
N ASP A 166 -10.33 -10.07 -13.36
CA ASP A 166 -10.34 -8.82 -14.11
C ASP A 166 -11.61 -7.99 -13.80
N LYS A 167 -12.76 -8.64 -13.80
CA LYS A 167 -14.03 -7.99 -13.44
C LYS A 167 -14.00 -7.43 -12.02
N ARG A 168 -13.56 -8.25 -11.06
CA ARG A 168 -13.55 -7.83 -9.66
C ARG A 168 -12.52 -6.74 -9.40
N LEU A 169 -11.36 -6.80 -10.04
CA LEU A 169 -10.34 -5.76 -9.96
C LEU A 169 -10.88 -4.42 -10.44
N GLU A 170 -11.61 -4.41 -11.57
CA GLU A 170 -12.23 -3.19 -12.11
C GLU A 170 -13.25 -2.59 -11.12
N GLU A 171 -14.10 -3.42 -10.50
CA GLU A 171 -15.04 -2.97 -9.47
C GLU A 171 -14.33 -2.32 -8.27
N ILE A 172 -13.23 -2.93 -7.80
CA ILE A 172 -12.44 -2.40 -6.68
C ILE A 172 -11.74 -1.10 -7.05
N LEU A 173 -11.19 -1.00 -8.26
CA LEU A 173 -10.51 0.21 -8.75
C LEU A 173 -11.47 1.41 -8.85
N ILE A 174 -12.69 1.18 -9.32
CA ILE A 174 -13.72 2.24 -9.37
C ILE A 174 -14.05 2.71 -7.95
N ALA A 175 -14.36 1.78 -7.05
CA ALA A 175 -14.72 2.11 -5.67
C ALA A 175 -13.55 2.78 -4.91
N GLU A 176 -12.32 2.32 -5.11
CA GLU A 176 -11.11 2.95 -4.53
C GLU A 176 -10.95 4.39 -5.02
N GLY A 177 -11.15 4.63 -6.31
CA GLY A 177 -11.10 5.98 -6.88
C GLY A 177 -12.10 6.94 -6.22
N GLU A 178 -13.34 6.47 -6.00
CA GLU A 178 -14.38 7.24 -5.30
C GLU A 178 -14.00 7.51 -3.83
N ILE A 179 -13.43 6.50 -3.13
CA ILE A 179 -12.94 6.65 -1.77
C ILE A 179 -11.84 7.70 -1.71
N CYS A 180 -10.83 7.61 -2.57
CA CYS A 180 -9.73 8.58 -2.60
C CYS A 180 -10.19 10.00 -2.92
N ALA A 181 -11.08 10.17 -3.88
CA ALA A 181 -11.61 11.48 -4.26
C ALA A 181 -12.42 12.16 -3.13
N ALA A 182 -13.03 11.38 -2.24
CA ALA A 182 -13.83 11.86 -1.12
C ALA A 182 -13.01 12.18 0.15
N LEU A 183 -11.77 11.72 0.24
CA LEU A 183 -10.94 11.92 1.43
C LEU A 183 -10.21 13.28 1.39
N PRO A 184 -10.08 13.96 2.53
CA PRO A 184 -9.31 15.18 2.61
C PRO A 184 -7.81 14.90 2.45
N PHE A 185 -7.06 15.84 1.90
CA PHE A 185 -5.60 15.77 1.87
C PHE A 185 -5.04 15.90 3.28
N ARG A 186 -4.11 15.04 3.63
CA ARG A 186 -3.44 14.98 4.92
C ARG A 186 -1.96 14.65 4.72
N ALA A 187 -1.14 14.90 5.73
CA ALA A 187 0.23 14.41 5.82
C ALA A 187 0.23 12.91 6.18
N ALA A 188 -0.33 12.09 5.29
CA ALA A 188 -0.47 10.65 5.45
C ALA A 188 -0.43 9.96 4.09
N LEU A 189 0.00 8.70 4.07
CA LEU A 189 0.10 7.91 2.85
C LEU A 189 -1.28 7.65 2.23
N HIS A 190 -2.33 7.51 3.09
CA HIS A 190 -3.71 7.27 2.65
C HIS A 190 -4.71 8.27 3.21
#